data_c80d501b614aca268d91765b179f3453
#
_entry.id   c80d501b614aca268d91765b179f3453
#
_cell.length_a   1.000
_cell.length_b   1.000
_cell.length_c   1.000
_cell.angle_alpha   90.00
_cell.angle_beta   90.00
_cell.angle_gamma   90.00
#
_symmetry.space_group_name_H-M   'P 1'
#
loop_
_entity.id
_entity.type
_entity.pdbx_description
1 polymer ?
#
loop_
_entity_poly.entity_id
_entity_poly.type
_entity_poly.pdbx_seq_one_letter_code
_entity_poly.pdbx_strand_id
1 'polypeptide(L)' 'MDLSNVGKLDSPILLGIVNEKLRLECDSFDDLTVTYEFDSELVIDKLAGMGYQYDPLTNQFKAI' A
#
# COMPACT_ATOMS: atom_id res chain seq x y z
N MET A 1 -7.42 -5.28 -11.45
CA MET A 1 -7.88 -4.20 -10.54
C MET A 1 -7.19 -2.90 -10.92
N ASP A 2 -7.95 -1.84 -10.99
CA ASP A 2 -7.41 -0.52 -11.32
C ASP A 2 -7.05 0.22 -10.03
N LEU A 3 -5.76 0.47 -9.82
CA LEU A 3 -5.27 1.20 -8.65
C LEU A 3 -5.08 2.70 -8.91
N SER A 4 -5.46 3.19 -10.10
CA SER A 4 -5.34 4.63 -10.41
C SER A 4 -6.22 5.48 -9.50
N ASN A 5 -7.22 4.89 -8.87
CA ASN A 5 -8.17 5.58 -7.98
C ASN A 5 -7.87 5.36 -6.49
N VAL A 6 -6.61 5.08 -6.13
CA VAL A 6 -6.26 4.79 -4.73
C VAL A 6 -6.70 5.89 -3.76
N GLY A 7 -6.71 7.14 -4.21
CA GLY A 7 -7.15 8.25 -3.36
C GLY A 7 -8.64 8.23 -3.02
N LYS A 8 -9.43 7.45 -3.75
CA LYS A 8 -10.88 7.32 -3.53
C LYS A 8 -11.25 6.09 -2.71
N LEU A 9 -10.30 5.21 -2.44
CA LEU A 9 -10.53 4.01 -1.64
C LEU A 9 -10.52 4.36 -0.16
N ASP A 10 -11.37 3.69 0.61
CA ASP A 10 -11.28 3.78 2.06
C ASP A 10 -9.96 3.18 2.53
N SER A 11 -9.37 3.78 3.58
CA SER A 11 -8.06 3.34 4.07
C SER A 11 -8.01 1.86 4.46
N PRO A 12 -9.02 1.28 5.14
CA PRO A 12 -9.00 -0.15 5.44
C PRO A 12 -9.00 -1.02 4.18
N ILE A 13 -9.75 -0.62 3.16
CA ILE A 13 -9.78 -1.35 1.88
C ILE A 13 -8.42 -1.25 1.19
N LEU A 14 -7.86 -0.05 1.15
CA LEU A 14 -6.55 0.19 0.55
C LEU A 14 -5.47 -0.63 1.25
N LEU A 15 -5.49 -0.68 2.59
CA LEU A 15 -4.53 -1.47 3.36
C LEU A 15 -4.57 -2.95 2.96
N GLY A 16 -5.78 -3.51 2.83
CA GLY A 16 -5.93 -4.91 2.43
C GLY A 16 -5.38 -5.17 1.03
N ILE A 17 -5.68 -4.29 0.09
CA ILE A 17 -5.21 -4.42 -1.29
C ILE A 17 -3.68 -4.34 -1.35
N VAL A 18 -3.10 -3.33 -0.70
CA VAL A 18 -1.66 -3.11 -0.73
C VAL A 18 -0.93 -4.30 -0.11
N ASN A 19 -1.35 -4.74 1.07
CA ASN A 19 -0.69 -5.86 1.74
C ASN A 19 -0.83 -7.16 0.96
N GLU A 20 -1.97 -7.40 0.32
CA GLU A 20 -2.14 -8.58 -0.51
C GLU A 20 -1.17 -8.57 -1.69
N LYS A 21 -1.04 -7.44 -2.38
CA LYS A 21 -0.11 -7.31 -3.50
C LYS A 21 1.34 -7.49 -3.06
N LEU A 22 1.71 -6.92 -1.93
CA LEU A 22 3.05 -7.07 -1.39
C LEU A 22 3.36 -8.53 -1.03
N ARG A 23 2.37 -9.26 -0.55
CA ARG A 23 2.54 -10.64 -0.17
C ARG A 23 2.62 -11.58 -1.36
N LEU A 24 1.84 -11.33 -2.41
CA LEU A 24 1.63 -12.27 -3.50
C LEU A 24 2.37 -11.91 -4.79
N GLU A 25 2.60 -10.63 -5.07
CA GLU A 25 3.06 -10.20 -6.39
C GLU A 25 4.28 -9.30 -6.40
N CYS A 26 4.56 -8.59 -5.33
CA CYS A 26 5.59 -7.56 -5.31
C CYS A 26 6.60 -7.80 -4.20
N ASP A 27 7.88 -7.58 -4.51
CA ASP A 27 8.97 -7.83 -3.56
C ASP A 27 9.20 -6.66 -2.60
N SER A 28 8.67 -5.48 -2.91
CA SER A 28 8.84 -4.28 -2.09
C SER A 28 7.73 -3.29 -2.40
N PHE A 29 7.62 -2.25 -1.55
CA PHE A 29 6.67 -1.19 -1.79
C PHE A 29 7.03 -0.40 -3.05
N ASP A 30 8.32 -0.17 -3.30
CA ASP A 30 8.76 0.49 -4.54
C ASP A 30 8.34 -0.32 -5.77
N ASP A 31 8.51 -1.64 -5.73
CA ASP A 31 8.09 -2.52 -6.81
C ASP A 31 6.58 -2.38 -7.05
N LEU A 32 5.81 -2.33 -5.99
CA LEU A 32 4.36 -2.16 -6.08
C LEU A 32 3.98 -0.84 -6.76
N THR A 33 4.61 0.26 -6.35
CA THR A 33 4.27 1.58 -6.91
C THR A 33 4.62 1.68 -8.39
N VAL A 34 5.73 1.07 -8.81
CA VAL A 34 6.13 1.04 -10.21
C VAL A 34 5.19 0.16 -11.03
N THR A 35 4.90 -1.03 -10.52
CA THR A 35 4.07 -2.00 -11.25
C THR A 35 2.65 -1.49 -11.49
N TYR A 36 2.05 -0.86 -10.49
CA TYR A 36 0.67 -0.38 -10.57
C TYR A 36 0.55 1.11 -10.82
N GLU A 37 1.67 1.81 -10.93
CA GLU A 37 1.75 3.23 -11.30
C GLU A 37 0.84 4.13 -10.45
N PHE A 38 0.93 4.00 -9.11
CA PHE A 38 0.14 4.86 -8.23
C PHE A 38 1.05 5.73 -7.36
N ASP A 39 0.43 6.78 -6.77
CA ASP A 39 1.14 7.76 -5.95
C ASP A 39 1.48 7.17 -4.59
N SER A 40 2.77 6.88 -4.36
CA SER A 40 3.24 6.28 -3.12
C SER A 40 3.01 7.18 -1.91
N GLU A 41 3.17 8.49 -2.06
CA GLU A 41 2.96 9.43 -0.95
C GLU A 41 1.51 9.43 -0.49
N LEU A 42 0.57 9.37 -1.43
CA LEU A 42 -0.85 9.33 -1.11
C LEU A 42 -1.20 8.06 -0.33
N VAL A 43 -0.66 6.91 -0.77
CA VAL A 43 -0.89 5.64 -0.09
C VAL A 43 -0.31 5.68 1.32
N ILE A 44 0.93 6.14 1.46
CA ILE A 44 1.58 6.25 2.76
C ILE A 44 0.79 7.15 3.69
N ASP A 45 0.35 8.32 3.21
CA ASP A 45 -0.43 9.27 4.02
C ASP A 45 -1.75 8.67 4.49
N LYS A 46 -2.47 7.98 3.59
CA LYS A 46 -3.75 7.37 3.95
C LYS A 46 -3.57 6.28 5.00
N LEU A 47 -2.56 5.44 4.85
CA LEU A 47 -2.31 4.34 5.80
C LEU A 47 -1.73 4.86 7.11
N ALA A 48 -0.91 5.90 7.06
CA ALA A 48 -0.40 6.56 8.28
C ALA A 48 -1.54 7.16 9.09
N GLY A 49 -2.58 7.68 8.44
CA GLY A 49 -3.77 8.19 9.12
C GLY A 49 -4.50 7.13 9.93
N MET A 50 -4.30 5.84 9.63
CA MET A 50 -4.83 4.72 10.38
C MET A 50 -3.85 4.18 11.44
N GLY A 51 -2.64 4.75 11.52
CA GLY A 51 -1.61 4.23 12.40
C GLY A 51 -0.82 3.07 11.81
N TYR A 52 -0.71 2.99 10.48
CA TYR A 52 0.05 1.93 9.80
C TYR A 52 1.24 2.50 9.06
N GLN A 53 2.33 1.76 9.04
CA GLN A 53 3.53 2.12 8.27
C GLN A 53 4.13 0.90 7.62
N TYR A 54 4.89 1.11 6.56
CA TYR A 54 5.53 0.03 5.83
C TYR A 54 6.69 -0.56 6.65
N ASP A 55 6.70 -1.89 6.75
CA ASP A 55 7.80 -2.64 7.38
C ASP A 55 8.56 -3.40 6.29
N PRO A 56 9.78 -2.95 5.94
CA PRO A 56 10.55 -3.61 4.87
C PRO A 56 11.01 -5.02 5.24
N LEU A 57 11.09 -5.33 6.53
CA LEU A 57 11.51 -6.68 6.95
C LEU A 57 10.48 -7.73 6.61
N THR A 58 9.20 -7.39 6.72
CA THR A 58 8.11 -8.32 6.41
C THR A 58 7.44 -8.00 5.09
N ASN A 59 7.81 -6.89 4.45
CA ASN A 59 7.20 -6.42 3.20
C ASN A 59 5.69 -6.23 3.35
N GLN A 60 5.27 -5.63 4.47
CA GLN A 60 3.86 -5.40 4.77
C GLN A 60 3.70 -4.07 5.50
N PHE A 61 2.50 -3.47 5.40
CA PHE A 61 2.14 -2.35 6.26
C PHE A 61 1.63 -2.90 7.59
N LYS A 62 2.17 -2.40 8.67
CA LYS A 62 1.84 -2.86 10.02
C LYS A 62 1.46 -1.70 10.92
N ALA A 63 0.66 -1.97 11.95
CA ALA A 63 0.32 -0.97 12.96
C ALA A 63 1.58 -0.47 13.67
N ILE A 64 1.62 0.83 13.84
CA ILE A 64 2.74 1.48 14.54
C ILE A 64 2.66 1.21 16.05
#